data_33b72baac8269e22a6946898c73e0d33
#
_entry.id   33b72baac8269e22a6946898c73e0d33
#
_cell.length_a   1.000
_cell.length_b   1.000
_cell.length_c   1.000
_cell.angle_alpha   90.00
_cell.angle_beta   90.00
_cell.angle_gamma   90.00
#
_symmetry.space_group_name_H-M   'P 1'
#
loop_
_entity.id
_entity.type
_entity.pdbx_description
1 polymer ?
#
loop_
_entity_poly.entity_id
_entity_poly.type
_entity_poly.pdbx_seq_one_letter_code
_entity_poly.pdbx_strand_id
1 'polypeptide(L)'
;ATSRNAYNKDLYMWTSNNRLYGYDLSPILIKSNLFGSRMAGDFMYVNNTVYRPAQDCLQGYGKGIILYKVEDISDKSYNETKVISLYPDSSSYYSDGLHTINFYKSICVIDGYKNHYIPFQKIYRKLFDKYRSWISCLLVY
;
A
#
# COMPACT_ATOMS: atom_id res chain seq x y z
N ALA A 1 -6.08 -18.16 -10.48
CA ALA A 1 -5.02 -17.21 -10.82
C ALA A 1 -5.53 -15.80 -10.50
N THR A 2 -5.17 -15.25 -9.37
CA THR A 2 -5.47 -13.85 -9.03
C THR A 2 -4.62 -12.96 -9.92
N SER A 3 -5.27 -12.13 -10.72
CA SER A 3 -4.56 -11.15 -11.55
C SER A 3 -3.72 -10.22 -10.68
N ARG A 4 -2.56 -9.77 -11.14
CA ARG A 4 -1.70 -8.78 -10.42
C ARG A 4 -2.48 -7.54 -9.97
N ASN A 5 -3.61 -7.23 -10.59
CA ASN A 5 -4.45 -6.08 -10.25
C ASN A 5 -5.37 -6.32 -9.04
N ALA A 6 -5.63 -7.56 -8.62
CA ALA A 6 -6.50 -7.85 -7.47
C ALA A 6 -5.89 -7.36 -6.14
N TYR A 7 -4.57 -7.44 -5.98
CA TYR A 7 -3.89 -7.03 -4.74
C TYR A 7 -3.97 -5.54 -4.40
N ASN A 8 -4.23 -4.70 -5.38
CA ASN A 8 -4.33 -3.24 -5.18
C ASN A 8 -5.78 -2.75 -5.22
N LYS A 9 -6.72 -3.65 -5.56
CA LYS A 9 -8.10 -3.31 -5.85
C LYS A 9 -9.02 -3.51 -4.66
N ASP A 10 -8.80 -4.56 -3.88
CA ASP A 10 -9.75 -5.00 -2.86
C ASP A 10 -9.21 -4.69 -1.46
N LEU A 11 -10.06 -4.07 -0.64
CA LEU A 11 -9.85 -3.83 0.79
C LEU A 11 -10.83 -4.70 1.56
N TYR A 12 -10.28 -5.55 2.43
CA TYR A 12 -11.04 -6.41 3.32
C TYR A 12 -10.84 -6.02 4.78
N MET A 13 -11.85 -6.23 5.59
CA MET A 13 -11.82 -6.10 7.03
C MET A 13 -12.02 -7.47 7.67
N TRP A 14 -11.15 -7.84 8.60
CA TRP A 14 -11.30 -8.98 9.48
C TRP A 14 -11.56 -8.49 10.88
N THR A 15 -12.47 -9.12 11.58
CA THR A 15 -12.78 -8.87 12.99
C THR A 15 -12.22 -9.97 13.87
N SER A 16 -11.88 -9.63 15.10
CA SER A 16 -11.40 -10.58 16.11
C SER A 16 -11.78 -10.08 17.50
N ASN A 17 -12.13 -11.00 18.36
CA ASN A 17 -12.31 -10.75 19.80
C ASN A 17 -10.97 -10.61 20.56
N ASN A 18 -9.85 -10.94 19.88
CA ASN A 18 -8.51 -10.82 20.43
C ASN A 18 -7.60 -10.13 19.42
N ARG A 19 -6.79 -9.18 19.88
CA ARG A 19 -5.91 -8.36 19.01
C ARG A 19 -4.87 -9.14 18.22
N LEU A 20 -4.50 -10.33 18.68
CA LEU A 20 -3.36 -11.09 18.12
C LEU A 20 -3.80 -12.34 17.35
N TYR A 21 -4.99 -12.87 17.60
CA TYR A 21 -5.47 -14.13 17.01
C TYR A 21 -7.00 -14.20 17.02
N GLY A 22 -7.54 -15.28 16.46
CA GLY A 22 -8.99 -15.53 16.46
C GLY A 22 -9.75 -14.62 15.51
N TYR A 23 -9.16 -14.30 14.35
CA TYR A 23 -9.83 -13.55 13.31
C TYR A 23 -10.91 -14.39 12.64
N ASP A 24 -12.01 -13.74 12.27
CA ASP A 24 -13.07 -14.37 11.50
C ASP A 24 -12.54 -14.93 10.19
N LEU A 25 -13.02 -16.13 9.82
CA LEU A 25 -12.61 -16.79 8.58
C LEU A 25 -13.18 -16.10 7.32
N SER A 26 -14.26 -15.33 7.48
CA SER A 26 -14.95 -14.65 6.39
C SER A 26 -14.80 -13.13 6.51
N PRO A 27 -13.83 -12.53 5.80
CA PRO A 27 -13.65 -11.08 5.83
C PRO A 27 -14.79 -10.34 5.12
N ILE A 28 -15.04 -9.13 5.56
CA ILE A 28 -15.98 -8.22 4.91
C ILE A 28 -15.25 -7.45 3.82
N LEU A 29 -15.75 -7.50 2.58
CA LEU A 29 -15.24 -6.64 1.51
C LEU A 29 -15.73 -5.20 1.74
N ILE A 30 -14.79 -4.30 2.05
CA ILE A 30 -15.06 -2.89 2.31
C ILE A 30 -15.15 -2.09 1.01
N LYS A 31 -14.20 -2.33 0.11
CA LYS A 31 -14.03 -1.54 -1.10
C LYS A 31 -13.36 -2.36 -2.18
N SER A 32 -13.78 -2.15 -3.43
CA SER A 32 -13.16 -2.76 -4.60
C SER A 32 -12.90 -1.69 -5.66
N ASN A 33 -11.72 -1.04 -5.57
CA ASN A 33 -11.31 0.04 -6.47
C ASN A 33 -9.79 0.22 -6.44
N LEU A 34 -9.16 0.52 -7.56
CA LEU A 34 -7.75 0.88 -7.62
C LEU A 34 -7.44 2.23 -6.94
N PHE A 35 -8.46 3.07 -6.78
CA PHE A 35 -8.36 4.35 -6.11
C PHE A 35 -8.73 4.21 -4.63
N GLY A 36 -7.72 4.02 -3.79
CA GLY A 36 -7.86 4.09 -2.34
C GLY A 36 -8.30 2.81 -1.62
N SER A 37 -8.24 1.62 -2.24
CA SER A 37 -8.45 0.38 -1.49
C SER A 37 -7.19 -0.04 -0.74
N ARG A 38 -6.01 0.01 -1.39
CA ARG A 38 -4.77 -0.40 -0.75
C ARG A 38 -4.37 0.55 0.38
N MET A 39 -4.03 0.00 1.54
CA MET A 39 -3.50 0.77 2.66
C MET A 39 -2.16 1.43 2.31
N ALA A 40 -1.97 2.66 2.80
CA ALA A 40 -0.74 3.44 2.63
C ALA A 40 -0.06 3.77 3.98
N GLY A 41 -0.42 3.10 5.03
CA GLY A 41 0.09 3.30 6.38
C GLY A 41 -0.92 2.91 7.45
N ASP A 42 -0.60 3.24 8.67
CA ASP A 42 -1.46 2.98 9.82
C ASP A 42 -2.59 4.03 9.94
N PHE A 43 -3.63 3.72 10.71
CA PHE A 43 -4.67 4.69 11.04
C PHE A 43 -4.09 5.85 11.82
N MET A 44 -4.51 7.05 11.47
CA MET A 44 -4.10 8.29 12.15
C MET A 44 -5.25 8.81 12.99
N TYR A 45 -4.94 9.23 14.21
CA TYR A 45 -5.88 9.81 15.15
C TYR A 45 -5.57 11.30 15.34
N VAL A 46 -6.46 12.16 14.87
CA VAL A 46 -6.31 13.63 14.97
C VAL A 46 -7.62 14.22 15.48
N ASN A 47 -7.60 14.91 16.60
CA ASN A 47 -8.76 15.58 17.19
C ASN A 47 -10.00 14.70 17.26
N ASN A 48 -9.89 13.51 17.84
CA ASN A 48 -10.95 12.48 17.95
C ASN A 48 -11.49 11.98 16.60
N THR A 49 -10.81 12.25 15.51
CA THR A 49 -11.16 11.77 14.18
C THR A 49 -10.12 10.75 13.72
N VAL A 50 -10.59 9.66 13.14
CA VAL A 50 -9.76 8.60 12.58
C VAL A 50 -9.60 8.83 11.09
N TYR A 51 -8.37 8.77 10.61
CA TYR A 51 -8.06 8.84 9.18
C TYR A 51 -7.35 7.56 8.73
N ARG A 52 -7.71 7.09 7.55
CA ARG A 52 -7.07 5.96 6.88
C ARG A 52 -6.27 6.44 5.68
N PRO A 53 -4.95 6.27 5.68
CA PRO A 53 -4.15 6.48 4.49
C PRO A 53 -4.35 5.33 3.50
N ALA A 54 -4.50 5.66 2.23
CA ALA A 54 -4.65 4.71 1.14
C ALA A 54 -3.80 5.12 -0.06
N GLN A 55 -3.51 4.16 -0.93
CA GLN A 55 -2.76 4.43 -2.16
C GLN A 55 -3.70 4.76 -3.32
N ASP A 56 -3.29 5.71 -4.15
CA ASP A 56 -3.79 5.84 -5.51
C ASP A 56 -3.00 4.90 -6.42
N CYS A 57 -3.67 3.87 -6.93
CA CYS A 57 -3.07 2.88 -7.83
C CYS A 57 -3.66 2.95 -9.26
N LEU A 58 -4.39 4.01 -9.62
CA LEU A 58 -5.02 4.13 -10.94
C LEU A 58 -4.01 4.12 -12.09
N GLN A 59 -2.92 4.86 -11.95
CA GLN A 59 -1.84 4.94 -12.95
C GLN A 59 -0.65 4.05 -12.62
N GLY A 60 -0.81 3.14 -11.69
CA GLY A 60 0.23 2.24 -11.22
C GLY A 60 0.38 2.27 -9.70
N TYR A 61 1.18 1.37 -9.19
CA TYR A 61 1.37 1.20 -7.75
C TYR A 61 1.99 2.43 -7.10
N GLY A 62 1.35 2.94 -6.02
CA GLY A 62 1.90 4.00 -5.19
C GLY A 62 2.09 5.35 -5.90
N LYS A 63 1.18 5.74 -6.79
CA LYS A 63 1.26 7.03 -7.48
C LYS A 63 0.97 8.22 -6.58
N GLY A 64 0.18 8.02 -5.54
CA GLY A 64 -0.16 9.04 -4.57
C GLY A 64 -0.78 8.41 -3.32
N ILE A 65 -1.04 9.25 -2.35
CA ILE A 65 -1.68 8.89 -1.08
C ILE A 65 -3.01 9.63 -1.00
N ILE A 66 -4.05 8.92 -0.60
CA ILE A 66 -5.39 9.47 -0.37
C ILE A 66 -5.67 9.33 1.12
N LEU A 67 -6.11 10.39 1.77
CA LEU A 67 -6.59 10.34 3.13
C LEU A 67 -8.12 10.25 3.13
N TYR A 68 -8.63 9.23 3.81
CA TYR A 68 -10.04 9.03 4.09
C TYR A 68 -10.30 9.31 5.57
N LYS A 69 -11.36 10.05 5.87
CA LYS A 69 -11.93 10.15 7.20
C LYS A 69 -12.80 8.92 7.41
N VAL A 70 -12.56 8.17 8.46
CA VAL A 70 -13.40 7.04 8.86
C VAL A 70 -14.60 7.61 9.61
N GLU A 71 -15.79 7.42 9.07
CA GLU A 71 -17.04 7.90 9.66
C GLU A 71 -17.67 6.85 10.58
N ASP A 72 -17.53 5.58 10.21
CA ASP A 72 -18.01 4.45 10.99
C ASP A 72 -17.09 3.24 10.82
N ILE A 73 -16.83 2.56 11.92
CA ILE A 73 -16.14 1.26 11.95
C ILE A 73 -16.75 0.40 13.07
N SER A 74 -17.31 -0.73 12.68
CA SER A 74 -17.88 -1.72 13.58
C SER A 74 -17.60 -3.12 13.07
N ASP A 75 -18.02 -4.13 13.81
CA ASP A 75 -17.85 -5.54 13.41
C ASP A 75 -18.55 -5.90 12.09
N LYS A 76 -19.52 -5.08 11.67
CA LYS A 76 -20.39 -5.36 10.51
C LYS A 76 -20.42 -4.25 9.47
N SER A 77 -19.87 -3.08 9.78
CA SER A 77 -19.92 -1.91 8.90
C SER A 77 -18.61 -1.15 8.89
N TYR A 78 -18.34 -0.55 7.75
CA TYR A 78 -17.26 0.39 7.57
C TYR A 78 -17.68 1.46 6.58
N ASN A 79 -17.51 2.72 6.97
CA ASN A 79 -17.78 3.85 6.08
C ASN A 79 -16.69 4.89 6.20
N GLU A 80 -16.29 5.46 5.05
CA GLU A 80 -15.23 6.45 4.96
C GLU A 80 -15.54 7.50 3.90
N THR A 81 -15.10 8.74 4.14
CA THR A 81 -15.21 9.85 3.20
C THR A 81 -13.81 10.33 2.80
N LYS A 82 -13.58 10.52 1.49
CA LYS A 82 -12.32 11.07 0.99
C LYS A 82 -12.15 12.52 1.46
N VAL A 83 -10.99 12.84 2.02
CA VAL A 83 -10.63 14.19 2.47
C VAL A 83 -9.68 14.87 1.48
N ILE A 84 -8.54 14.25 1.18
CA ILE A 84 -7.51 14.84 0.34
C ILE A 84 -6.72 13.76 -0.42
N SER A 85 -6.14 14.16 -1.55
CA SER A 85 -5.13 13.36 -2.26
C SER A 85 -3.81 14.11 -2.25
N LEU A 86 -2.74 13.40 -1.93
CA LEU A 86 -1.37 13.87 -1.87
C LEU A 86 -0.59 13.21 -3.00
N TYR A 87 0.04 14.02 -3.84
CA TYR A 87 0.90 13.57 -4.92
C TYR A 87 2.31 14.10 -4.71
N PRO A 88 3.34 13.44 -5.28
CA PRO A 88 4.70 13.93 -5.18
C PRO A 88 4.83 15.28 -5.88
N ASP A 89 5.67 16.15 -5.35
CA ASP A 89 6.07 17.37 -6.02
C ASP A 89 6.92 17.02 -7.25
N SER A 90 6.54 17.53 -8.42
CA SER A 90 7.26 17.32 -9.68
C SER A 90 8.69 17.87 -9.66
N SER A 91 8.99 18.86 -8.82
CA SER A 91 10.34 19.41 -8.61
C SER A 91 11.19 18.59 -7.63
N SER A 92 10.57 17.68 -6.89
CA SER A 92 11.26 16.80 -5.94
C SER A 92 12.09 15.74 -6.65
N TYR A 93 13.19 15.31 -6.01
CA TYR A 93 13.94 14.15 -6.47
C TYR A 93 13.09 12.88 -6.54
N TYR A 94 12.13 12.70 -5.63
CA TYR A 94 11.21 11.56 -5.59
C TYR A 94 9.85 11.92 -6.21
N SER A 95 9.86 12.24 -7.51
CA SER A 95 8.71 12.81 -8.22
C SER A 95 7.73 11.80 -8.82
N ASP A 96 8.01 10.48 -8.77
CA ASP A 96 7.24 9.50 -9.53
C ASP A 96 6.13 8.82 -8.72
N GLY A 97 6.16 8.94 -7.40
CA GLY A 97 5.09 8.43 -6.53
C GLY A 97 5.37 8.61 -5.05
N LEU A 98 4.29 8.47 -4.27
CA LEU A 98 4.27 8.38 -2.82
C LEU A 98 3.63 7.06 -2.43
N HIS A 99 4.26 6.32 -1.54
CA HIS A 99 3.91 4.93 -1.29
C HIS A 99 3.26 4.69 0.08
N THR A 100 3.88 5.25 1.13
CA THR A 100 3.36 5.14 2.50
C THR A 100 3.46 6.47 3.23
N ILE A 101 2.61 6.65 4.24
CA ILE A 101 2.66 7.76 5.20
C ILE A 101 2.32 7.24 6.58
N ASN A 102 3.15 7.58 7.55
CA ASN A 102 2.93 7.23 8.95
C ASN A 102 3.22 8.44 9.84
N PHE A 103 2.53 8.51 10.98
CA PHE A 103 2.69 9.59 11.94
C PHE A 103 2.99 9.02 13.32
N TYR A 104 3.92 9.68 14.00
CA TYR A 104 4.18 9.44 15.41
C TYR A 104 4.42 10.76 16.10
N LYS A 105 3.51 11.18 16.96
CA LYS A 105 3.53 12.51 17.61
C LYS A 105 3.59 13.63 16.54
N SER A 106 4.66 14.44 16.56
CA SER A 106 4.91 15.52 15.59
C SER A 106 5.73 15.10 14.38
N ILE A 107 6.09 13.82 14.28
CA ILE A 107 6.92 13.30 13.19
C ILE A 107 6.00 12.67 12.13
N CYS A 108 6.19 13.09 10.89
CA CYS A 108 5.59 12.47 9.71
C CYS A 108 6.68 11.79 8.90
N VAL A 109 6.51 10.52 8.61
CA VAL A 109 7.40 9.75 7.72
C VAL A 109 6.63 9.40 6.47
N ILE A 110 7.14 9.82 5.33
CA ILE A 110 6.58 9.54 4.01
C ILE A 110 7.68 8.98 3.13
N ASP A 111 7.39 7.91 2.38
CA ASP A 111 8.31 7.43 1.37
C ASP A 111 7.86 7.86 -0.02
N GLY A 112 8.84 8.23 -0.82
CA GLY A 112 8.66 8.55 -2.23
C GLY A 112 9.62 7.76 -3.09
N TYR A 113 9.33 7.63 -4.36
CA TYR A 113 10.21 6.95 -5.29
C TYR A 113 10.40 7.71 -6.60
N LYS A 114 11.51 7.37 -7.27
CA LYS A 114 11.83 7.81 -8.62
C LYS A 114 12.19 6.62 -9.49
N ASN A 115 11.59 6.54 -10.65
CA ASN A 115 11.93 5.54 -11.64
C ASN A 115 13.20 5.95 -12.39
N HIS A 116 14.18 5.07 -12.42
CA HIS A 116 15.35 5.24 -13.26
C HIS A 116 15.26 4.33 -14.46
N TYR A 117 15.40 4.89 -15.65
CA TYR A 117 15.54 4.07 -16.85
C TYR A 117 16.93 3.44 -16.86
N ILE A 118 16.99 2.13 -16.76
CA ILE A 118 18.24 1.36 -16.92
C ILE A 118 18.18 0.71 -18.29
N PRO A 119 19.01 1.13 -19.24
CA PRO A 119 19.08 0.48 -20.53
C PRO A 119 19.35 -1.02 -20.35
N PHE A 120 18.66 -1.85 -21.13
CA PHE A 120 18.81 -3.31 -21.07
C PHE A 120 18.46 -3.98 -19.73
N GLN A 121 17.69 -3.34 -18.87
CA GLN A 121 17.29 -3.89 -17.56
C GLN A 121 16.76 -5.33 -17.62
N LYS A 122 16.00 -5.68 -18.68
CA LYS A 122 15.49 -7.05 -18.88
C LYS A 122 16.60 -8.07 -19.09
N ILE A 123 17.70 -7.67 -19.74
CA ILE A 123 18.86 -8.52 -19.99
C ILE A 123 19.66 -8.70 -18.70
N TYR A 124 19.93 -7.61 -17.98
CA TYR A 124 20.60 -7.66 -16.69
C TYR A 124 19.83 -8.51 -15.68
N ARG A 125 18.51 -8.36 -15.62
CA ARG A 125 17.66 -9.17 -14.72
C ARG A 125 17.73 -10.66 -15.05
N LYS A 126 17.66 -11.04 -16.35
CA LYS A 126 17.81 -12.44 -16.78
C LYS A 126 19.19 -13.02 -16.43
N LEU A 127 20.24 -12.23 -16.60
CA LEU A 127 21.60 -12.64 -16.24
C LEU A 127 21.72 -12.82 -14.73
N PHE A 128 21.20 -11.89 -13.94
CA PHE A 128 21.24 -11.95 -12.47
C PHE A 128 20.43 -13.13 -11.92
N ASP A 129 19.24 -13.37 -12.45
CA ASP A 129 18.41 -14.52 -12.06
C ASP A 129 19.08 -15.85 -12.42
N LYS A 130 19.77 -15.92 -13.55
CA LYS A 130 20.57 -17.08 -13.96
C LYS A 130 21.79 -17.30 -13.03
N TYR A 131 22.49 -16.23 -12.65
CA TYR A 131 23.61 -16.30 -11.70
C TYR A 131 23.14 -16.71 -10.31
N ARG A 132 22.02 -16.20 -9.84
CA ARG A 132 21.44 -16.53 -8.54
C ARG A 132 21.02 -18.00 -8.45
N SER A 133 20.47 -18.56 -9.53
CA SER A 133 20.14 -20.00 -9.59
C SER A 133 21.39 -20.88 -9.56
N TRP A 134 22.51 -20.41 -10.12
CA TRP A 134 23.81 -21.10 -10.08
C TRP A 134 24.43 -21.11 -8.67
N ILE A 135 24.39 -19.97 -7.97
CA ILE A 135 24.91 -19.85 -6.61
C ILE A 135 24.09 -20.71 -5.63
N SER A 136 22.76 -20.75 -5.77
CA SER A 136 21.93 -21.62 -4.94
C SER A 136 22.15 -23.12 -5.22
N CYS A 137 22.60 -23.51 -6.41
CA CYS A 137 22.96 -24.88 -6.74
C CYS A 137 24.35 -25.29 -6.18
N LEU A 138 25.24 -24.32 -5.94
CA LEU A 138 26.59 -24.57 -5.36
C LEU A 138 26.60 -24.62 -3.82
N LEU A 139 25.52 -24.16 -3.16
CA LEU A 139 25.41 -24.17 -1.70
C LEU A 139 24.62 -25.38 -1.13
N VAL A 140 24.32 -26.38 -1.97
CA VAL A 140 23.60 -27.62 -1.59
C VAL A 140 24.55 -28.84 -1.71
N TYR A 141 25.84 -28.69 -1.38
CA TYR A 141 26.74 -29.80 -1.14
C TYR A 141 27.48 -29.61 0.18
#